data_4bb72f513e36b756b00985aa95dd4020
#
_entry.id   4bb72f513e36b756b00985aa95dd4020
#
_cell.length_a   1.000
_cell.length_b   1.000
_cell.length_c   1.000
_cell.angle_alpha   90.00
_cell.angle_beta   90.00
_cell.angle_gamma   90.00
#
_symmetry.space_group_name_H-M   'P 1'
#
loop_
_entity.id
_entity.type
_entity.pdbx_description
1 polymer ?
#
loop_
_entity_poly.entity_id
_entity_poly.type
_entity_poly.pdbx_seq_one_letter_code
_entity_poly.pdbx_strand_id
1 'polypeptide(L)'
;MYLSRIRFLPTSSARAALLKIQQQGSYASHQLLWRLFTEQNERNFLFREEQSKGFNGPKGLPEFLVLSEVEPICQEQLFQIETKLFKPQLCSGDRLAFRLRANPTIALKSQNPDQKRGGRHDVLMHAKTQAKIEGETNPEVIQQRMERAAIDWLTAPARLERLGIDFDVEPNVCGYSQQRTHKKTGRQPISYSSVDYEGILTVKEPDTFLSQLSAGIGRAKSFGCGLMLIRRV
;
A
#
# COMPACT_ATOMS: atom_id res chain seq x y z
N MET A 1 6.54 17.97 0.71
CA MET A 1 5.42 17.05 0.94
C MET A 1 4.89 17.21 2.34
N TYR A 2 3.66 16.76 2.57
CA TYR A 2 3.00 16.76 3.88
C TYR A 2 2.69 15.32 4.30
N LEU A 3 2.95 15.00 5.56
CA LEU A 3 2.55 13.72 6.15
C LEU A 3 1.46 14.00 7.17
N SER A 4 0.28 13.46 6.92
CA SER A 4 -0.91 13.72 7.73
C SER A 4 -1.44 12.44 8.35
N ARG A 5 -1.91 12.56 9.59
CA ARG A 5 -2.72 11.55 10.28
C ARG A 5 -4.16 12.05 10.31
N ILE A 6 -5.07 11.24 9.79
CA ILE A 6 -6.47 11.59 9.61
C ILE A 6 -7.33 10.58 10.37
N ARG A 7 -8.17 11.06 11.27
CA ARG A 7 -9.07 10.26 12.09
C ARG A 7 -10.50 10.76 11.93
N PHE A 8 -11.46 9.87 12.07
CA PHE A 8 -12.86 10.28 12.11
C PHE A 8 -13.21 11.00 13.41
N LEU A 9 -13.96 12.08 13.27
CA LEU A 9 -14.61 12.74 14.41
C LEU A 9 -15.86 11.94 14.86
N PRO A 10 -16.30 12.03 16.12
CA PRO A 10 -17.47 11.30 16.61
C PRO A 10 -18.80 12.01 16.21
N THR A 11 -18.99 12.24 14.90
CA THR A 11 -20.17 12.93 14.34
C THR A 11 -21.09 11.97 13.60
N SER A 12 -22.33 12.36 13.33
CA SER A 12 -23.28 11.57 12.55
C SER A 12 -22.81 11.36 11.10
N SER A 13 -22.21 12.40 10.50
CA SER A 13 -21.61 12.34 9.16
C SER A 13 -20.44 11.34 9.09
N ALA A 14 -19.61 11.30 10.14
CA ALA A 14 -18.52 10.34 10.23
C ALA A 14 -19.03 8.89 10.34
N ARG A 15 -20.12 8.64 11.08
CA ARG A 15 -20.74 7.32 11.16
C ARG A 15 -21.27 6.86 9.81
N ALA A 16 -21.93 7.73 9.05
CA ALA A 16 -22.41 7.43 7.70
C ALA A 16 -21.26 7.11 6.75
N ALA A 17 -20.14 7.85 6.82
CA ALA A 17 -18.94 7.59 6.05
C ALA A 17 -18.28 6.24 6.40
N LEU A 18 -18.23 5.87 7.68
CA LEU A 18 -17.73 4.57 8.14
C LEU A 18 -18.55 3.42 7.61
N LEU A 19 -19.89 3.51 7.63
CA LEU A 19 -20.77 2.50 7.02
C LEU A 19 -20.47 2.34 5.53
N LYS A 20 -20.22 3.42 4.81
CA LYS A 20 -19.86 3.37 3.39
C LYS A 20 -18.50 2.67 3.17
N ILE A 21 -17.51 2.90 4.03
CA ILE A 21 -16.21 2.19 3.98
C ILE A 21 -16.42 0.69 4.22
N GLN A 22 -17.22 0.32 5.22
CA GLN A 22 -17.51 -1.09 5.50
C GLN A 22 -18.17 -1.81 4.32
N GLN A 23 -19.04 -1.12 3.58
CA GLN A 23 -19.74 -1.70 2.43
C GLN A 23 -18.89 -1.75 1.15
N GLN A 24 -18.07 -0.75 0.90
CA GLN A 24 -17.36 -0.54 -0.36
C GLN A 24 -15.84 -0.73 -0.25
N GLY A 25 -15.30 -0.91 0.96
CA GLY A 25 -13.87 -1.12 1.21
C GLY A 25 -13.01 0.10 0.88
N SER A 26 -11.73 -0.15 0.61
CA SER A 26 -10.68 0.87 0.42
C SER A 26 -10.97 1.87 -0.73
N TYR A 27 -11.87 1.56 -1.64
CA TYR A 27 -12.28 2.52 -2.66
C TYR A 27 -13.09 3.68 -2.06
N ALA A 28 -13.95 3.41 -1.08
CA ALA A 28 -14.66 4.46 -0.36
C ALA A 28 -13.71 5.31 0.46
N SER A 29 -12.70 4.72 1.10
CA SER A 29 -11.64 5.44 1.79
C SER A 29 -10.93 6.42 0.86
N HIS A 30 -10.56 5.99 -0.36
CA HIS A 30 -9.94 6.85 -1.36
C HIS A 30 -10.86 8.02 -1.77
N GLN A 31 -12.15 7.77 -2.00
CA GLN A 31 -13.10 8.82 -2.36
C GLN A 31 -13.30 9.85 -1.23
N LEU A 32 -13.31 9.40 0.01
CA LEU A 32 -13.43 10.27 1.18
C LEU A 32 -12.17 11.15 1.36
N LEU A 33 -10.99 10.54 1.23
CA LEU A 33 -9.73 11.28 1.34
C LEU A 33 -9.55 12.26 0.18
N TRP A 34 -10.05 11.96 -1.02
CA TRP A 34 -10.01 12.87 -2.15
C TRP A 34 -10.69 14.21 -1.87
N ARG A 35 -11.72 14.23 -1.02
CA ARG A 35 -12.45 15.45 -0.63
C ARG A 35 -11.60 16.45 0.16
N LEU A 36 -10.44 16.01 0.67
CA LEU A 36 -9.49 16.88 1.37
C LEU A 36 -8.55 17.64 0.41
N PHE A 37 -8.66 17.37 -0.91
CA PHE A 37 -7.80 17.91 -1.98
C PHE A 37 -8.65 18.48 -3.12
N THR A 38 -9.61 19.32 -2.78
CA THR A 38 -10.69 19.80 -3.70
C THR A 38 -10.19 20.62 -4.90
N GLU A 39 -9.03 21.23 -4.80
CA GLU A 39 -8.44 22.07 -5.87
C GLU A 39 -7.58 21.26 -6.87
N GLN A 40 -7.48 19.94 -6.70
CA GLN A 40 -6.59 19.11 -7.51
C GLN A 40 -7.40 18.27 -8.51
N ASN A 41 -7.01 18.32 -9.79
CA ASN A 41 -7.60 17.50 -10.84
C ASN A 41 -6.95 16.11 -10.95
N GLU A 42 -5.74 15.96 -10.40
CA GLU A 42 -4.98 14.71 -10.41
C GLU A 42 -4.72 14.21 -9.00
N ARG A 43 -4.50 12.91 -8.87
CA ARG A 43 -4.17 12.32 -7.57
C ARG A 43 -2.75 12.70 -7.16
N ASN A 44 -2.66 13.54 -6.14
CA ASN A 44 -1.42 14.05 -5.56
C ASN A 44 -1.12 13.49 -4.15
N PHE A 45 -1.75 12.37 -3.79
CA PHE A 45 -1.54 11.74 -2.48
C PHE A 45 -1.45 10.22 -2.55
N LEU A 46 -0.73 9.66 -1.58
CA LEU A 46 -0.73 8.26 -1.19
C LEU A 46 -1.37 8.13 0.17
N PHE A 47 -2.01 7.00 0.42
CA PHE A 47 -2.55 6.73 1.75
C PHE A 47 -2.36 5.28 2.17
N ARG A 48 -2.39 5.07 3.47
CA ARG A 48 -2.45 3.77 4.11
C ARG A 48 -3.53 3.81 5.18
N GLU A 49 -4.45 2.87 5.12
CA GLU A 49 -5.46 2.67 6.14
C GLU A 49 -4.90 1.77 7.23
N GLU A 50 -4.95 2.23 8.47
CA GLU A 50 -4.58 1.49 9.67
C GLU A 50 -5.82 1.38 10.57
N GLN A 51 -5.81 0.40 11.46
CA GLN A 51 -6.82 0.33 12.52
C GLN A 51 -6.28 1.08 13.74
N SER A 52 -7.01 2.07 14.22
CA SER A 52 -6.62 2.75 15.45
C SER A 52 -6.60 1.76 16.60
N LYS A 53 -5.52 1.78 17.39
CA LYS A 53 -5.42 1.02 18.64
C LYS A 53 -6.26 1.73 19.72
N GLY A 54 -7.57 1.80 19.52
CA GLY A 54 -8.49 2.40 20.48
C GLY A 54 -8.88 1.40 21.57
N PHE A 55 -9.12 1.94 22.78
CA PHE A 55 -9.44 1.14 23.99
C PHE A 55 -10.82 0.46 23.94
N ASN A 56 -11.69 0.77 22.98
CA ASN A 56 -13.09 0.37 23.00
C ASN A 56 -13.45 -0.49 21.77
N GLY A 57 -13.19 -1.79 21.87
CA GLY A 57 -13.76 -2.79 20.97
C GLY A 57 -12.77 -3.54 20.07
N PRO A 58 -13.17 -4.72 19.54
CA PRO A 58 -12.31 -5.64 18.79
C PRO A 58 -11.88 -5.13 17.40
N LYS A 59 -12.45 -4.01 16.93
CA LYS A 59 -12.03 -3.33 15.69
C LYS A 59 -12.01 -1.83 15.95
N GLY A 60 -10.81 -1.27 16.09
CA GLY A 60 -10.63 0.19 16.15
C GLY A 60 -11.19 0.88 14.90
N LEU A 61 -11.52 2.16 15.04
CA LEU A 61 -11.91 2.98 13.89
C LEU A 61 -10.74 3.09 12.90
N PRO A 62 -11.00 3.15 11.59
CA PRO A 62 -9.95 3.36 10.61
C PRO A 62 -9.26 4.71 10.84
N GLU A 63 -7.94 4.69 10.76
CA GLU A 63 -7.06 5.85 10.78
C GLU A 63 -6.30 5.85 9.47
N PHE A 64 -6.13 7.02 8.85
CA PHE A 64 -5.39 7.14 7.61
C PHE A 64 -4.07 7.87 7.83
N LEU A 65 -3.00 7.30 7.32
CA LEU A 65 -1.73 7.99 7.12
C LEU A 65 -1.68 8.41 5.65
N VAL A 66 -1.47 9.70 5.41
CA VAL A 66 -1.52 10.29 4.06
C VAL A 66 -0.24 11.06 3.80
N LEU A 67 0.42 10.75 2.69
CA LEU A 67 1.53 11.53 2.15
C LEU A 67 1.02 12.28 0.92
N SER A 68 1.14 13.61 0.89
CA SER A 68 0.59 14.46 -0.16
C SER A 68 1.54 15.58 -0.55
N GLU A 69 1.39 16.09 -1.77
CA GLU A 69 2.12 17.25 -2.27
C GLU A 69 1.62 18.56 -1.66
N VAL A 70 0.32 18.63 -1.43
CA VAL A 70 -0.36 19.77 -0.81
C VAL A 70 -0.93 19.39 0.54
N GLU A 71 -1.13 20.37 1.40
CA GLU A 71 -1.72 20.17 2.73
C GLU A 71 -3.21 19.81 2.60
N PRO A 72 -3.70 18.75 3.28
CA PRO A 72 -5.11 18.40 3.26
C PRO A 72 -5.95 19.42 4.00
N ILE A 73 -7.06 19.85 3.40
CA ILE A 73 -8.01 20.81 3.99
C ILE A 73 -9.32 20.09 4.28
N CYS A 74 -9.76 20.11 5.53
CA CYS A 74 -11.05 19.57 5.92
C CYS A 74 -12.10 20.67 5.97
N GLN A 75 -12.99 20.70 4.98
CA GLN A 75 -14.13 21.64 4.94
C GLN A 75 -15.35 21.12 5.71
N GLU A 76 -15.40 19.84 5.99
CA GLU A 76 -16.50 19.17 6.69
C GLU A 76 -16.05 18.71 8.08
N GLN A 77 -16.96 18.71 9.06
CA GLN A 77 -16.69 18.15 10.40
C GLN A 77 -16.68 16.60 10.37
N LEU A 78 -15.90 16.05 9.46
CA LEU A 78 -15.78 14.61 9.24
C LEU A 78 -14.50 14.06 9.86
N PHE A 79 -13.41 14.80 9.75
CA PHE A 79 -12.08 14.38 10.14
C PHE A 79 -11.39 15.33 11.10
N GLN A 80 -10.63 14.75 12.00
CA GLN A 80 -9.52 15.41 12.69
C GLN A 80 -8.25 15.14 11.89
N ILE A 81 -7.53 16.19 11.53
CA ILE A 81 -6.30 16.13 10.73
C ILE A 81 -5.13 16.68 11.53
N GLU A 82 -4.08 15.88 11.66
CA GLU A 82 -2.80 16.28 12.23
C GLU A 82 -1.76 16.22 11.10
N THR A 83 -1.26 17.35 10.65
CA THR A 83 -0.33 17.48 9.52
C THR A 83 1.03 17.96 9.96
N LYS A 84 2.09 17.43 9.33
CA LYS A 84 3.45 17.94 9.45
C LYS A 84 4.13 18.02 8.09
N LEU A 85 5.02 18.98 7.92
CA LEU A 85 5.90 19.04 6.77
C LEU A 85 6.81 17.78 6.76
N PHE A 86 6.84 17.06 5.65
CA PHE A 86 7.65 15.88 5.45
C PHE A 86 8.77 16.19 4.47
N LYS A 87 9.94 16.52 5.00
CA LYS A 87 11.16 16.85 4.25
C LYS A 87 12.36 16.18 4.91
N PRO A 88 12.45 14.85 4.87
CA PRO A 88 13.58 14.15 5.49
C PRO A 88 14.88 14.51 4.78
N GLN A 89 15.91 14.82 5.57
CA GLN A 89 17.28 14.99 5.10
C GLN A 89 17.95 13.62 5.15
N LEU A 90 18.20 13.02 4.00
CA LEU A 90 18.79 11.68 3.88
C LEU A 90 20.15 11.77 3.22
N CYS A 91 21.06 10.90 3.69
CA CYS A 91 22.39 10.70 3.11
C CYS A 91 22.53 9.25 2.63
N SER A 92 23.44 9.01 1.69
CA SER A 92 23.85 7.64 1.34
C SER A 92 24.43 6.94 2.57
N GLY A 93 23.98 5.71 2.81
CA GLY A 93 24.32 4.93 4.00
C GLY A 93 23.34 5.09 5.17
N ASP A 94 22.39 6.02 5.12
CA ASP A 94 21.36 6.14 6.18
C ASP A 94 20.54 4.84 6.29
N ARG A 95 20.40 4.35 7.52
CA ARG A 95 19.58 3.16 7.83
C ARG A 95 18.22 3.60 8.35
N LEU A 96 17.17 3.06 7.72
CA LEU A 96 15.79 3.43 8.04
C LEU A 96 14.96 2.18 8.31
N ALA A 97 14.28 2.15 9.44
CA ALA A 97 13.17 1.21 9.63
C ALA A 97 12.02 1.65 8.73
N PHE A 98 11.40 0.68 8.04
CA PHE A 98 10.30 0.95 7.14
C PHE A 98 9.10 0.03 7.39
N ARG A 99 7.92 0.50 6.98
CA ARG A 99 6.70 -0.28 6.82
C ARG A 99 6.08 0.06 5.47
N LEU A 100 5.80 -0.95 4.67
CA LEU A 100 5.21 -0.80 3.34
C LEU A 100 4.03 -1.75 3.18
N ARG A 101 2.87 -1.23 2.78
CA ARG A 101 1.80 -2.04 2.20
C ARG A 101 1.88 -1.93 0.69
N ALA A 102 2.10 -3.04 0.01
CA ALA A 102 2.19 -3.06 -1.45
C ALA A 102 1.25 -4.10 -2.06
N ASN A 103 0.96 -3.92 -3.35
CA ASN A 103 0.30 -4.94 -4.18
C ASN A 103 1.36 -5.54 -5.13
N PRO A 104 1.98 -6.67 -4.75
CA PRO A 104 3.01 -7.32 -5.56
C PRO A 104 2.38 -8.01 -6.77
N THR A 105 2.74 -7.56 -7.96
CA THR A 105 2.25 -8.14 -9.22
C THR A 105 3.38 -8.40 -10.19
N ILE A 106 3.23 -9.46 -10.99
CA ILE A 106 4.08 -9.79 -12.14
C ILE A 106 3.27 -9.71 -13.44
N ALA A 107 3.93 -9.37 -14.52
CA ALA A 107 3.38 -9.47 -15.86
C ALA A 107 3.90 -10.77 -16.48
N LEU A 108 3.02 -11.70 -16.78
CA LEU A 108 3.37 -12.92 -17.52
C LEU A 108 3.26 -12.65 -19.02
N LYS A 109 4.10 -13.30 -19.80
CA LYS A 109 3.97 -13.29 -21.28
C LYS A 109 2.63 -13.92 -21.67
N SER A 110 1.94 -13.33 -22.65
CA SER A 110 0.73 -13.95 -23.19
C SER A 110 1.12 -15.23 -23.91
N GLN A 111 0.35 -16.29 -23.68
CA GLN A 111 0.45 -17.51 -24.48
C GLN A 111 -0.27 -17.36 -25.83
N ASN A 112 -1.07 -16.30 -25.99
CA ASN A 112 -1.76 -16.00 -27.25
C ASN A 112 -0.87 -15.06 -28.09
N PRO A 113 -0.44 -15.47 -29.32
CA PRO A 113 0.41 -14.67 -30.21
C PRO A 113 -0.19 -13.30 -30.57
N ASP A 114 -1.51 -13.21 -30.61
CA ASP A 114 -2.23 -11.98 -30.98
C ASP A 114 -2.32 -10.96 -29.83
N GLN A 115 -1.99 -11.36 -28.61
CA GLN A 115 -1.98 -10.47 -27.46
C GLN A 115 -0.56 -9.98 -27.14
N LYS A 116 -0.26 -8.73 -27.47
CA LYS A 116 1.05 -8.09 -27.21
C LYS A 116 1.42 -8.00 -25.73
N ARG A 117 0.49 -8.13 -24.79
CA ARG A 117 0.74 -8.08 -23.35
C ARG A 117 -0.06 -9.14 -22.63
N GLY A 118 0.64 -9.98 -21.87
CA GLY A 118 0.02 -10.94 -20.96
C GLY A 118 -0.68 -10.29 -19.78
N GLY A 119 -1.51 -11.04 -19.11
CA GLY A 119 -2.20 -10.63 -17.89
C GLY A 119 -1.24 -10.33 -16.76
N ARG A 120 -1.70 -9.53 -15.80
CA ARG A 120 -0.98 -9.31 -14.54
C ARG A 120 -1.54 -10.21 -13.46
N HIS A 121 -0.65 -10.86 -12.77
CA HIS A 121 -0.96 -11.83 -11.74
C HIS A 121 -0.41 -11.38 -10.39
N ASP A 122 -1.11 -11.71 -9.34
CA ASP A 122 -0.62 -11.65 -7.98
C ASP A 122 0.55 -12.61 -7.81
N VAL A 123 1.66 -12.11 -7.27
CA VAL A 123 2.90 -12.87 -7.11
C VAL A 123 2.71 -14.08 -6.19
N LEU A 124 2.00 -13.91 -5.07
CA LEU A 124 1.80 -14.98 -4.10
C LEU A 124 0.86 -16.05 -4.65
N MET A 125 -0.23 -15.63 -5.32
CA MET A 125 -1.16 -16.58 -5.94
C MET A 125 -0.53 -17.31 -7.12
N HIS A 126 0.36 -16.65 -7.86
CA HIS A 126 1.14 -17.29 -8.90
C HIS A 126 2.06 -18.37 -8.31
N ALA A 127 2.82 -18.06 -7.26
CA ALA A 127 3.68 -19.01 -6.56
C ALA A 127 2.89 -20.22 -6.01
N LYS A 128 1.71 -19.95 -5.41
CA LYS A 128 0.79 -21.02 -4.96
C LYS A 128 0.34 -21.92 -6.08
N THR A 129 -0.01 -21.35 -7.23
CA THR A 129 -0.46 -22.09 -8.39
C THR A 129 0.67 -22.94 -8.97
N GLN A 130 1.88 -22.40 -9.08
CA GLN A 130 3.05 -23.14 -9.55
C GLN A 130 3.39 -24.30 -8.63
N ALA A 131 3.40 -24.10 -7.31
CA ALA A 131 3.64 -25.17 -6.34
C ALA A 131 2.65 -26.34 -6.51
N LYS A 132 1.37 -26.04 -6.74
CA LYS A 132 0.34 -27.07 -6.98
C LYS A 132 0.52 -27.79 -8.31
N ILE A 133 0.92 -27.09 -9.37
CA ILE A 133 1.21 -27.70 -10.69
C ILE A 133 2.41 -28.67 -10.57
N GLU A 134 3.39 -28.34 -9.74
CA GLU A 134 4.55 -29.18 -9.43
C GLU A 134 4.22 -30.36 -8.50
N GLY A 135 2.96 -30.50 -8.06
CA GLY A 135 2.50 -31.61 -7.21
C GLY A 135 2.68 -31.37 -5.72
N GLU A 136 3.03 -30.16 -5.29
CA GLU A 136 3.16 -29.84 -3.87
C GLU A 136 1.78 -29.79 -3.20
N THR A 137 1.63 -30.56 -2.11
CA THR A 137 0.38 -30.69 -1.34
C THR A 137 0.52 -30.20 0.09
N ASN A 138 1.76 -30.04 0.59
CA ASN A 138 2.00 -29.57 1.94
C ASN A 138 1.68 -28.08 2.07
N PRO A 139 0.68 -27.68 2.92
CA PRO A 139 0.27 -26.29 3.07
C PRO A 139 1.40 -25.39 3.59
N GLU A 140 2.29 -25.89 4.43
CA GLU A 140 3.41 -25.11 4.99
C GLU A 140 4.45 -24.79 3.90
N VAL A 141 4.78 -25.76 3.05
CA VAL A 141 5.70 -25.54 1.93
C VAL A 141 5.11 -24.54 0.93
N ILE A 142 3.82 -24.67 0.63
CA ILE A 142 3.11 -23.71 -0.24
C ILE A 142 3.17 -22.30 0.37
N GLN A 143 2.92 -22.16 1.69
CA GLN A 143 2.98 -20.87 2.37
C GLN A 143 4.39 -20.27 2.33
N GLN A 144 5.42 -21.05 2.57
CA GLN A 144 6.81 -20.62 2.46
C GLN A 144 7.17 -20.14 1.05
N ARG A 145 6.71 -20.84 0.02
CA ARG A 145 6.91 -20.41 -1.39
C ARG A 145 6.21 -19.09 -1.70
N MET A 146 5.00 -18.89 -1.18
CA MET A 146 4.27 -17.63 -1.32
C MET A 146 5.01 -16.48 -0.65
N GLU A 147 5.48 -16.69 0.57
CA GLU A 147 6.25 -15.70 1.33
C GLU A 147 7.58 -15.37 0.65
N ARG A 148 8.31 -16.39 0.19
CA ARG A 148 9.54 -16.20 -0.59
C ARG A 148 9.28 -15.35 -1.85
N ALA A 149 8.23 -15.64 -2.60
CA ALA A 149 7.87 -14.88 -3.78
C ALA A 149 7.52 -13.41 -3.47
N ALA A 150 6.91 -13.13 -2.31
CA ALA A 150 6.66 -11.78 -1.87
C ALA A 150 7.98 -11.04 -1.54
N ILE A 151 8.91 -11.70 -0.83
CA ILE A 151 10.24 -11.14 -0.51
C ILE A 151 11.01 -10.87 -1.80
N ASP A 152 11.10 -11.84 -2.72
CA ASP A 152 11.79 -11.72 -4.00
C ASP A 152 11.22 -10.57 -4.85
N TRP A 153 9.91 -10.35 -4.78
CA TRP A 153 9.30 -9.21 -5.46
C TRP A 153 9.82 -7.87 -4.93
N LEU A 154 9.96 -7.70 -3.62
CA LEU A 154 10.45 -6.44 -3.04
C LEU A 154 11.96 -6.28 -3.24
N THR A 155 12.72 -7.35 -3.08
CA THR A 155 14.20 -7.36 -3.11
C THR A 155 14.78 -7.56 -4.51
N ALA A 156 13.96 -7.63 -5.57
CA ALA A 156 14.44 -7.78 -6.94
C ALA A 156 15.46 -6.67 -7.29
N PRO A 157 16.67 -7.01 -7.81
CA PRO A 157 17.77 -6.05 -8.03
C PRO A 157 17.35 -4.80 -8.81
N ALA A 158 16.63 -4.99 -9.93
CA ALA A 158 16.11 -3.87 -10.72
C ALA A 158 15.11 -2.97 -9.96
N ARG A 159 14.48 -3.48 -8.91
CA ARG A 159 13.60 -2.71 -8.03
C ARG A 159 14.41 -1.92 -7.01
N LEU A 160 15.41 -2.54 -6.40
CA LEU A 160 16.30 -1.89 -5.44
C LEU A 160 17.02 -0.72 -6.09
N GLU A 161 17.58 -0.94 -7.27
CA GLU A 161 18.22 0.11 -8.09
C GLU A 161 17.24 1.27 -8.37
N ARG A 162 16.03 0.95 -8.86
CA ARG A 162 15.01 1.97 -9.12
C ARG A 162 14.59 2.73 -7.87
N LEU A 163 14.56 2.07 -6.70
CA LEU A 163 14.22 2.69 -5.42
C LEU A 163 15.39 3.47 -4.81
N GLY A 164 16.63 3.24 -5.26
CA GLY A 164 17.84 3.83 -4.67
C GLY A 164 18.13 3.33 -3.25
N ILE A 165 17.82 2.07 -2.96
CA ILE A 165 17.97 1.46 -1.63
C ILE A 165 18.62 0.08 -1.71
N ASP A 166 18.98 -0.44 -0.55
CA ASP A 166 19.41 -1.83 -0.36
C ASP A 166 18.84 -2.40 0.94
N PHE A 167 18.92 -3.70 1.12
CA PHE A 167 18.55 -4.41 2.33
C PHE A 167 19.75 -5.20 2.85
N ASP A 168 20.29 -4.83 4.01
CA ASP A 168 21.35 -5.60 4.69
C ASP A 168 20.80 -6.95 5.21
N VAL A 169 19.53 -6.96 5.60
CA VAL A 169 18.77 -8.13 6.05
C VAL A 169 17.45 -8.16 5.29
N GLU A 170 17.05 -9.34 4.85
CA GLU A 170 15.77 -9.50 4.15
C GLU A 170 14.59 -8.91 4.94
N PRO A 171 13.67 -8.20 4.26
CA PRO A 171 12.46 -7.68 4.89
C PRO A 171 11.51 -8.79 5.31
N ASN A 172 10.79 -8.57 6.40
CA ASN A 172 9.74 -9.46 6.87
C ASN A 172 8.43 -9.22 6.12
N VAL A 173 7.69 -10.30 5.87
CA VAL A 173 6.30 -10.26 5.42
C VAL A 173 5.41 -10.44 6.64
N CYS A 174 4.70 -9.38 7.05
CA CYS A 174 3.89 -9.35 8.27
C CYS A 174 2.41 -9.71 8.04
N GLY A 175 1.96 -9.70 6.77
CA GLY A 175 0.58 -10.00 6.44
C GLY A 175 0.33 -10.06 4.94
N TYR A 176 -0.63 -10.90 4.58
CA TYR A 176 -1.18 -11.02 3.24
C TYR A 176 -2.70 -10.98 3.31
N SER A 177 -3.32 -10.16 2.46
CA SER A 177 -4.77 -10.04 2.41
C SER A 177 -5.26 -9.90 0.98
N GLN A 178 -6.26 -10.69 0.63
CA GLN A 178 -7.00 -10.53 -0.62
C GLN A 178 -8.18 -9.59 -0.38
N GLN A 179 -8.28 -8.55 -1.20
CA GLN A 179 -9.28 -7.52 -1.11
C GLN A 179 -10.22 -7.57 -2.33
N ARG A 180 -11.50 -7.36 -2.08
CA ARG A 180 -12.49 -7.13 -3.12
C ARG A 180 -13.18 -5.80 -2.87
N THR A 181 -13.27 -4.99 -3.89
CA THR A 181 -13.93 -3.68 -3.79
C THR A 181 -14.78 -3.41 -5.02
N HIS A 182 -15.86 -2.66 -4.84
CA HIS A 182 -16.79 -2.29 -5.90
C HIS A 182 -16.66 -0.79 -6.19
N LYS A 183 -16.31 -0.43 -7.43
CA LYS A 183 -16.28 0.99 -7.86
C LYS A 183 -17.68 1.58 -8.08
N LYS A 184 -18.59 0.78 -8.63
CA LYS A 184 -19.98 1.18 -8.91
C LYS A 184 -20.86 -0.07 -8.91
N THR A 185 -22.14 0.11 -8.57
CA THR A 185 -23.16 -0.92 -8.68
C THR A 185 -23.24 -1.44 -10.13
N GLY A 186 -23.32 -2.76 -10.31
CA GLY A 186 -23.45 -3.40 -11.63
C GLY A 186 -22.14 -3.67 -12.39
N ARG A 187 -20.96 -3.28 -11.88
CA ARG A 187 -19.65 -3.64 -12.45
C ARG A 187 -19.02 -4.79 -11.68
N GLN A 188 -18.20 -5.58 -12.39
CA GLN A 188 -17.43 -6.64 -11.72
C GLN A 188 -16.54 -6.06 -10.60
N PRO A 189 -16.45 -6.77 -9.46
CA PRO A 189 -15.60 -6.34 -8.37
C PRO A 189 -14.13 -6.30 -8.80
N ILE A 190 -13.41 -5.32 -8.30
CA ILE A 190 -11.97 -5.26 -8.45
C ILE A 190 -11.37 -6.09 -7.33
N SER A 191 -10.63 -7.14 -7.71
CA SER A 191 -9.86 -7.94 -6.78
C SER A 191 -8.39 -7.55 -6.86
N TYR A 192 -7.77 -7.37 -5.71
CA TYR A 192 -6.33 -7.15 -5.56
C TYR A 192 -5.87 -7.73 -4.24
N SER A 193 -4.58 -7.99 -4.12
CA SER A 193 -3.98 -8.41 -2.87
C SER A 193 -3.05 -7.34 -2.33
N SER A 194 -2.88 -7.34 -1.03
CA SER A 194 -1.91 -6.50 -0.34
C SER A 194 -1.01 -7.34 0.53
N VAL A 195 0.25 -6.96 0.57
CA VAL A 195 1.28 -7.53 1.44
C VAL A 195 1.84 -6.42 2.30
N ASP A 196 1.92 -6.67 3.59
CA ASP A 196 2.58 -5.79 4.55
C ASP A 196 4.02 -6.26 4.75
N TYR A 197 4.97 -5.37 4.46
CA TYR A 197 6.39 -5.56 4.67
C TYR A 197 6.90 -4.64 5.76
N GLU A 198 7.86 -5.12 6.54
CA GLU A 198 8.64 -4.29 7.46
C GLU A 198 10.10 -4.76 7.52
N GLY A 199 10.97 -3.88 7.93
CA GLY A 199 12.40 -4.18 8.05
C GLY A 199 13.23 -2.91 8.16
N ILE A 200 14.51 -3.07 7.86
CA ILE A 200 15.48 -1.97 7.82
C ILE A 200 16.06 -1.94 6.40
N LEU A 201 16.02 -0.77 5.79
CA LEU A 201 16.65 -0.49 4.51
C LEU A 201 17.84 0.44 4.69
N THR A 202 18.77 0.39 3.74
CA THR A 202 19.90 1.30 3.61
C THR A 202 19.70 2.16 2.37
N VAL A 203 19.76 3.48 2.54
CA VAL A 203 19.66 4.45 1.44
C VAL A 203 20.94 4.43 0.63
N LYS A 204 20.86 4.22 -0.69
CA LYS A 204 21.99 4.32 -1.64
C LYS A 204 21.98 5.65 -2.36
N GLU A 205 20.82 6.02 -2.91
CA GLU A 205 20.58 7.19 -3.73
C GLU A 205 19.46 8.03 -3.10
N PRO A 206 19.77 9.03 -2.24
CA PRO A 206 18.78 9.77 -1.47
C PRO A 206 17.68 10.44 -2.31
N ASP A 207 18.07 11.14 -3.40
CA ASP A 207 17.13 11.86 -4.25
C ASP A 207 16.22 10.90 -5.02
N THR A 208 16.77 9.81 -5.53
CA THR A 208 16.02 8.73 -6.17
C THR A 208 15.03 8.11 -5.20
N PHE A 209 15.48 7.80 -3.98
CA PHE A 209 14.61 7.23 -2.95
C PHE A 209 13.46 8.17 -2.57
N LEU A 210 13.72 9.45 -2.33
CA LEU A 210 12.69 10.45 -2.01
C LEU A 210 11.67 10.61 -3.14
N SER A 211 12.14 10.64 -4.39
CA SER A 211 11.26 10.67 -5.56
C SER A 211 10.36 9.43 -5.65
N GLN A 212 10.90 8.24 -5.44
CA GLN A 212 10.13 6.99 -5.44
C GLN A 212 9.18 6.88 -4.24
N LEU A 213 9.58 7.40 -3.08
CA LEU A 213 8.75 7.46 -1.89
C LEU A 213 7.49 8.30 -2.14
N SER A 214 7.63 9.45 -2.78
CA SER A 214 6.51 10.33 -3.14
C SER A 214 5.63 9.74 -4.26
N ALA A 215 6.25 9.11 -5.26
CA ALA A 215 5.52 8.45 -6.34
C ALA A 215 4.75 7.21 -5.87
N GLY A 216 5.21 6.58 -4.78
CA GLY A 216 4.65 5.36 -4.18
C GLY A 216 5.07 4.08 -4.91
N ILE A 217 5.19 3.00 -4.13
CA ILE A 217 5.77 1.72 -4.53
C ILE A 217 4.70 0.73 -4.99
N GLY A 218 4.82 0.23 -6.20
CA GLY A 218 3.91 -0.78 -6.74
C GLY A 218 2.59 -0.23 -7.26
N ARG A 219 1.57 -1.06 -7.24
CA ARG A 219 0.22 -0.80 -7.78
C ARG A 219 -0.81 -0.62 -6.68
N ALA A 220 -2.09 -0.54 -7.09
CA ALA A 220 -3.23 -0.42 -6.17
C ALA A 220 -3.14 0.79 -5.21
N LYS A 221 -2.50 1.87 -5.63
CA LYS A 221 -2.30 3.08 -4.83
C LYS A 221 -3.62 3.73 -4.41
N SER A 222 -4.65 3.67 -5.27
CA SER A 222 -6.02 4.12 -4.95
C SER A 222 -6.75 3.21 -3.96
N PHE A 223 -6.11 2.14 -3.51
CA PHE A 223 -6.65 1.20 -2.54
C PHE A 223 -5.78 1.10 -1.28
N GLY A 224 -4.98 2.13 -1.01
CA GLY A 224 -4.17 2.20 0.20
C GLY A 224 -2.85 1.43 0.16
N CYS A 225 -2.38 1.06 -1.04
CA CYS A 225 -1.07 0.46 -1.25
C CYS A 225 -0.05 1.49 -1.73
N GLY A 226 1.23 1.21 -1.54
CA GLY A 226 2.35 1.96 -2.11
C GLY A 226 2.93 3.05 -1.22
N LEU A 227 2.28 3.43 -0.13
CA LEU A 227 2.87 4.33 0.85
C LEU A 227 3.87 3.56 1.72
N MET A 228 5.15 3.93 1.63
CA MET A 228 6.20 3.46 2.55
C MET A 228 6.37 4.49 3.66
N LEU A 229 6.22 4.05 4.89
CA LEU A 229 6.53 4.83 6.09
C LEU A 229 7.96 4.56 6.49
N ILE A 230 8.72 5.59 6.84
CA ILE A 230 10.13 5.49 7.24
C ILE A 230 10.38 6.15 8.58
N ARG A 231 11.36 5.63 9.31
CA ARG A 231 11.85 6.16 10.58
C ARG A 231 13.36 5.88 10.69
N ARG A 232 14.13 6.81 11.17
CA ARG A 232 15.56 6.55 11.50
C ARG A 232 15.67 5.44 12.56
N VAL A 233 16.70 4.60 12.41
CA VAL A 233 17.04 3.52 13.36
C VAL A 233 17.94 4.09 14.43
#